data_564efb970eba43864eda08165e651853
#
_entry.id   564efb970eba43864eda08165e651853
#
_cell.length_a   1.000
_cell.length_b   1.000
_cell.length_c   1.000
_cell.angle_alpha   90.00
_cell.angle_beta   90.00
_cell.angle_gamma   90.00
#
_symmetry.space_group_name_H-M   'P 1'
#
loop_
_entity.id
_entity.type
_entity.pdbx_description
1 polymer ?
#
loop_
_entity_poly.entity_id
_entity_poly.type
_entity_poly.pdbx_seq_one_letter_code
_entity_poly.pdbx_strand_id
1 'polypeptide(L)' 'MSANQKSRKTTPDFSFRDEGSLVLLTPLSPSAHEFVEERIGSENGYQPMWPTVVIERRYFDDIAEGILAENMVIA' A
#
# COMPACT_ATOMS: atom_id res chain seq x y z
N MET A 1 -27.23 7.66 4.20
CA MET A 1 -26.85 7.61 4.30
C MET A 1 -26.33 7.65 4.61
N SER A 2 -26.21 7.54 4.79
CA SER A 2 -25.62 7.39 5.15
C SER A 2 -24.83 7.52 5.11
N ALA A 3 -24.72 7.55 5.35
CA ALA A 3 -23.95 7.51 5.41
C ALA A 3 -23.14 7.38 5.35
N ASN A 4 -23.09 7.15 5.53
CA ASN A 4 -22.34 6.87 5.52
C ASN A 4 -21.77 6.48 5.17
N GLN A 5 -21.71 6.05 5.28
CA GLN A 5 -21.28 5.69 4.96
C GLN A 5 -20.74 5.91 4.22
N LYS A 6 -21.11 5.96 3.88
CA LYS A 6 -20.63 6.34 3.11
C LYS A 6 -19.41 6.85 2.80
N SER A 7 -19.29 7.42 2.57
CA SER A 7 -17.98 7.99 2.37
C SER A 7 -16.88 7.25 3.09
N ARG A 8 -17.27 6.47 4.02
CA ARG A 8 -16.31 5.67 4.76
C ARG A 8 -15.89 4.46 3.94
N LYS A 9 -14.60 4.23 3.86
CA LYS A 9 -14.10 3.04 3.20
C LYS A 9 -14.24 1.85 4.12
N THR A 10 -14.86 0.80 3.64
CA THR A 10 -14.95 -0.44 4.37
C THR A 10 -13.88 -1.42 3.93
N THR A 11 -13.26 -1.16 2.78
CA THR A 11 -12.19 -2.01 2.27
C THR A 11 -10.92 -1.18 2.19
N PRO A 12 -9.82 -1.63 2.76
CA PRO A 12 -8.57 -0.87 2.69
C PRO A 12 -8.03 -0.87 1.27
N ASP A 13 -7.21 0.12 0.98
CA ASP A 13 -6.53 0.20 -0.30
C ASP A 13 -5.30 -0.70 -0.32
N PHE A 14 -4.70 -0.93 0.84
CA PHE A 14 -3.53 -1.78 0.98
C PHE A 14 -3.70 -2.69 2.18
N SER A 15 -3.11 -3.86 2.11
CA SER A 15 -2.87 -4.65 3.30
C SER A 15 -1.36 -4.78 3.46
N PHE A 16 -0.91 -5.04 4.67
CA PHE A 16 0.52 -5.22 4.88
C PHE A 16 0.76 -6.37 5.85
N ARG A 17 1.95 -6.91 5.77
CA ARG A 17 2.36 -8.00 6.62
C ARG A 17 3.75 -7.71 7.13
N ASP A 18 3.89 -7.69 8.43
CA ASP A 18 5.16 -7.40 9.09
C ASP A 18 5.95 -8.70 9.21
N GLU A 19 7.08 -8.77 8.52
CA GLU A 19 7.94 -9.95 8.55
C GLU A 19 9.23 -9.64 9.29
N GLY A 20 9.22 -8.66 10.18
CA GLY A 20 10.42 -8.30 10.93
C GLY A 20 11.19 -7.20 10.21
N SER A 21 12.28 -7.57 9.57
CA SER A 21 13.08 -6.58 8.86
C SER A 21 12.47 -6.17 7.52
N LEU A 22 11.45 -6.89 7.07
CA LEU A 22 10.77 -6.60 5.80
C LEU A 22 9.29 -6.45 6.04
N VAL A 23 8.65 -5.67 5.19
CA VAL A 23 7.20 -5.51 5.18
C VAL A 23 6.71 -5.85 3.78
N LEU A 24 5.67 -6.68 3.72
CA LEU A 24 5.03 -7.01 2.46
C LEU A 24 3.80 -6.13 2.32
N LEU A 25 3.76 -5.33 1.27
CA LEU A 25 2.67 -4.39 1.06
C LEU A 25 1.92 -4.80 -0.19
N THR A 26 0.62 -5.06 -0.04
CA THR A 26 -0.22 -5.56 -1.14
C THR A 26 -1.26 -4.52 -1.52
N PRO A 27 -1.26 -4.04 -2.76
CA PRO A 27 -2.31 -3.12 -3.21
C PRO A 27 -3.61 -3.88 -3.44
N LEU A 28 -4.72 -3.30 -3.02
CA LEU A 28 -6.03 -3.93 -3.11
C LEU A 28 -7.00 -3.16 -4.00
N SER A 29 -6.79 -1.86 -4.16
CA SER A 29 -7.68 -1.01 -4.97
C SER A 29 -6.96 -0.57 -6.24
N PRO A 30 -7.71 -0.12 -7.25
CA PRO A 30 -7.06 0.41 -8.46
C PRO A 30 -6.13 1.58 -8.15
N SER A 31 -6.51 2.45 -7.22
CA SER A 31 -5.65 3.57 -6.84
C SER A 31 -4.37 3.08 -6.20
N ALA A 32 -4.47 2.02 -5.39
CA ALA A 32 -3.30 1.45 -4.75
C ALA A 32 -2.36 0.82 -5.77
N HIS A 33 -2.92 0.13 -6.75
CA HIS A 33 -2.10 -0.45 -7.82
C HIS A 33 -1.36 0.64 -8.57
N GLU A 34 -2.04 1.72 -8.86
CA GLU A 34 -1.44 2.85 -9.57
C GLU A 34 -0.31 3.45 -8.74
N PHE A 35 -0.55 3.61 -7.45
CA PHE A 35 0.46 4.16 -6.55
C PHE A 35 1.72 3.30 -6.58
N VAL A 36 1.55 1.99 -6.49
CA VAL A 36 2.68 1.07 -6.47
C VAL A 36 3.46 1.16 -7.78
N GLU A 37 2.74 1.22 -8.90
CA GLU A 37 3.41 1.29 -10.20
C GLU A 37 4.17 2.58 -10.38
N GLU A 38 3.61 3.69 -9.93
CA GLU A 38 4.20 4.99 -10.14
C GLU A 38 5.31 5.32 -9.14
N ARG A 39 5.10 4.93 -7.90
CA ARG A 39 6.02 5.33 -6.82
C ARG A 39 7.10 4.30 -6.57
N ILE A 40 6.79 3.04 -6.77
CA ILE A 40 7.72 1.97 -6.47
C ILE A 40 8.23 1.32 -7.75
N GLY A 41 7.32 0.83 -8.59
CA GLY A 41 7.69 0.25 -9.87
C GLY A 41 8.19 -1.17 -9.74
N SER A 42 7.85 -2.01 -10.73
CA SER A 42 8.27 -3.41 -10.71
C SER A 42 9.76 -3.55 -10.97
N GLU A 43 10.39 -2.51 -11.50
CA GLU A 43 11.81 -2.54 -11.82
C GLU A 43 12.67 -1.98 -10.70
N ASN A 44 12.07 -1.60 -9.61
CA ASN A 44 12.78 -1.00 -8.49
C ASN A 44 13.27 -2.10 -7.57
N GLY A 45 14.26 -2.87 -8.04
CA GLY A 45 14.80 -3.96 -7.29
C GLY A 45 14.06 -5.25 -7.57
N TYR A 46 14.44 -6.28 -6.83
CA TYR A 46 13.87 -7.61 -6.99
C TYR A 46 12.53 -7.69 -6.28
N GLN A 47 11.47 -7.90 -7.03
CA GLN A 47 10.11 -7.96 -6.49
C GLN A 47 9.43 -9.26 -6.94
N PRO A 48 9.80 -10.38 -6.31
CA PRO A 48 9.30 -11.68 -6.77
C PRO A 48 7.81 -11.88 -6.53
N MET A 49 7.19 -11.08 -5.66
CA MET A 49 5.78 -11.23 -5.32
C MET A 49 4.92 -10.12 -5.90
N TRP A 50 5.46 -9.41 -6.90
CA TRP A 50 4.73 -8.34 -7.54
C TRP A 50 3.31 -8.78 -7.91
N PRO A 51 2.23 -8.00 -7.68
CA PRO A 51 2.25 -6.59 -7.27
C PRO A 51 2.41 -6.37 -5.76
N THR A 52 2.52 -7.42 -4.96
CA THR A 52 2.90 -7.26 -3.57
C THR A 52 4.37 -6.84 -3.55
N VAL A 53 4.68 -5.75 -2.87
CA VAL A 53 6.04 -5.25 -2.84
C VAL A 53 6.70 -5.57 -1.51
N VAL A 54 7.97 -5.91 -1.59
CA VAL A 54 8.80 -6.22 -0.43
C VAL A 54 9.58 -4.95 -0.11
N ILE A 55 9.38 -4.43 1.10
CA ILE A 55 9.96 -3.15 1.49
C ILE A 55 10.78 -3.36 2.75
N GLU A 56 12.02 -2.86 2.76
CA GLU A 56 12.79 -2.86 3.99
C GLU A 56 12.07 -2.01 5.01
N ARG A 57 12.01 -2.51 6.23
CA ARG A 57 11.21 -1.87 7.26
C ARG A 57 11.58 -0.41 7.47
N ARG A 58 12.87 -0.08 7.35
CA ARG A 58 13.31 1.30 7.57
C ARG A 58 12.74 2.28 6.54
N TYR A 59 12.27 1.78 5.41
CA TYR A 59 11.69 2.63 4.36
C TYR A 59 10.18 2.63 4.39
N PHE A 60 9.58 1.74 5.18
CA PHE A 60 8.13 1.58 5.16
C PHE A 60 7.41 2.84 5.63
N ASP A 61 7.96 3.53 6.64
CA ASP A 61 7.29 4.72 7.18
C ASP A 61 7.13 5.81 6.12
N ASP A 62 8.17 6.00 5.30
CA ASP A 62 8.09 7.01 4.23
C ASP A 62 7.02 6.64 3.21
N ILE A 63 6.96 5.37 2.86
CA ILE A 63 5.97 4.91 1.89
C ILE A 63 4.58 5.03 2.47
N ALA A 64 4.42 4.68 3.75
CA ALA A 64 3.12 4.79 4.41
C ALA A 64 2.64 6.24 4.45
N GLU A 65 3.55 7.17 4.70
CA GLU A 65 3.19 8.58 4.68
C GLU A 65 2.68 9.01 3.31
N GLY A 66 3.33 8.52 2.25
CA GLY A 66 2.87 8.83 0.90
C GLY A 66 1.49 8.28 0.62
N ILE A 67 1.23 7.06 1.10
CA ILE A 67 -0.07 6.44 0.93
C ILE A 67 -1.15 7.24 1.64
N LEU A 68 -0.89 7.62 2.88
CA LEU A 68 -1.87 8.38 3.65
C LEU A 68 -2.09 9.77 3.07
N ALA A 69 -1.04 10.37 2.50
CA ALA A 69 -1.17 11.68 1.86
C ALA A 69 -2.09 11.61 0.63
N GLU A 70 -2.25 10.44 0.05
CA GLU A 70 -3.15 10.23 -1.07
C GLU A 70 -4.55 9.81 -0.61
N ASN A 71 -4.81 9.89 0.67
CA ASN A 71 -6.10 9.54 1.27
C ASN A 71 -6.43 8.06 1.09
N MET A 72 -5.43 7.21 1.02
CA MET A 72 -5.65 5.79 0.95
C MET A 72 -5.46 5.16 2.32
N VAL A 73 -6.02 3.97 2.49
CA VAL A 73 -6.09 3.29 3.79
C VAL A 73 -5.23 2.04 3.76
N ILE A 74 -4.44 1.87 4.81
CA ILE A 74 -3.64 0.65 5.01
C ILE A 74 -4.28 -0.14 6.14
N ALA A 75 -4.53 -1.41 5.89
CA ALA A 75 -5.14 -2.27 6.90
C ALA A 75 -4.10 -2.78 7.90
#